data_0935046a284008762b1c25fcbbdf3fd4
#
_entry.id   0935046a284008762b1c25fcbbdf3fd4
#
_cell.length_a   1.000
_cell.length_b   1.000
_cell.length_c   1.000
_cell.angle_alpha   90.00
_cell.angle_beta   90.00
_cell.angle_gamma   90.00
#
_symmetry.space_group_name_H-M   'P 1'
#
loop_
_entity.id
_entity.type
_entity.pdbx_description
1 polymer ?
#
loop_
_entity_poly.entity_id
_entity_poly.type
_entity_poly.pdbx_seq_one_letter_code
_entity_poly.pdbx_strand_id
1 'polypeptide(L)'
;MAAPQSRGNAGRGSELTRRAFAMTALGALLFSANGCGGDKPPPPPPPPTRVEAKIVAAKDLNPDMRGIPAPLFLRVYTLRAETAFASADFFQLHENDTAILGGDLIKRSELVLRPGETQPLSRELEDEVRFLGLVAAYQEIDRATWRALLPVPPNKTTKVTIQLGPRDIVIEPVPEPKEKPAKKG
;
A
#
# COMPACT_ATOMS: atom_id res chain seq x y z
N MET A 1 47.56 -31.52 -25.82
CA MET A 1 47.11 -32.93 -25.93
C MET A 1 45.61 -32.85 -26.10
N ALA A 2 45.19 -32.81 -27.31
CA ALA A 2 44.75 -33.83 -28.23
C ALA A 2 43.24 -34.15 -28.02
N ALA A 3 42.44 -33.63 -28.96
CA ALA A 3 41.13 -34.20 -29.32
C ALA A 3 41.32 -35.59 -29.97
N PRO A 4 40.28 -36.41 -30.17
CA PRO A 4 39.60 -36.41 -31.48
C PRO A 4 38.09 -36.68 -31.38
N GLN A 5 37.31 -36.08 -32.24
CA GLN A 5 36.63 -36.40 -33.50
C GLN A 5 36.26 -37.87 -33.75
N SER A 6 34.99 -38.11 -34.14
CA SER A 6 34.54 -39.05 -35.18
C SER A 6 32.99 -38.91 -35.33
N ARG A 7 32.52 -38.35 -36.44
CA ARG A 7 32.09 -38.96 -37.72
C ARG A 7 31.06 -40.10 -37.47
N GLY A 8 29.85 -40.16 -37.98
CA GLY A 8 29.25 -39.78 -39.23
C GLY A 8 28.37 -40.96 -39.60
N ASN A 9 27.23 -40.80 -40.12
CA ASN A 9 26.87 -41.55 -41.33
C ASN A 9 25.47 -41.14 -41.84
N ALA A 10 25.47 -40.99 -43.14
CA ALA A 10 24.32 -40.72 -43.99
C ALA A 10 23.69 -42.06 -44.48
N GLY A 11 22.48 -42.04 -44.89
CA GLY A 11 21.79 -43.08 -45.65
C GLY A 11 20.35 -42.60 -45.92
N ARG A 12 20.08 -42.06 -46.95
CA ARG A 12 19.78 -42.28 -48.36
C ARG A 12 18.82 -43.46 -48.60
N GLY A 13 17.75 -43.22 -49.36
CA GLY A 13 16.91 -44.16 -50.11
C GLY A 13 15.43 -43.77 -50.02
N SER A 14 14.89 -42.99 -51.00
CA SER A 14 14.27 -43.40 -52.27
C SER A 14 13.20 -44.46 -52.05
N GLU A 15 11.99 -44.45 -52.58
CA GLU A 15 11.45 -44.10 -53.86
C GLU A 15 9.89 -44.13 -53.81
N LEU A 16 9.32 -43.27 -54.55
CA LEU A 16 8.11 -43.35 -55.36
C LEU A 16 7.26 -44.66 -55.37
N THR A 17 5.98 -44.52 -55.12
CA THR A 17 5.02 -45.16 -55.97
C THR A 17 3.68 -44.38 -56.02
N ARG A 18 3.40 -43.85 -57.20
CA ARG A 18 2.09 -43.34 -57.64
C ARG A 18 1.09 -44.48 -57.64
N ARG A 19 -0.12 -44.22 -57.21
CA ARG A 19 -1.33 -44.65 -57.94
C ARG A 19 -2.55 -43.87 -57.45
N ALA A 20 -3.14 -43.21 -58.43
CA ALA A 20 -4.41 -42.53 -58.37
C ALA A 20 -5.56 -43.54 -58.20
N PHE A 21 -6.57 -43.15 -57.44
CA PHE A 21 -7.96 -43.50 -57.78
C PHE A 21 -8.90 -42.39 -57.29
N ALA A 22 -9.78 -42.06 -58.19
CA ALA A 22 -10.72 -40.95 -58.13
C ALA A 22 -12.07 -41.35 -57.48
N MET A 23 -12.83 -40.30 -57.16
CA MET A 23 -14.31 -40.24 -56.96
C MET A 23 -14.87 -40.84 -55.66
N THR A 24 -15.58 -40.09 -54.83
CA THR A 24 -16.95 -39.60 -55.04
C THR A 24 -17.38 -38.71 -53.85
N ALA A 25 -17.83 -37.59 -54.17
CA ALA A 25 -18.87 -36.73 -53.69
C ALA A 25 -19.64 -37.05 -52.40
N LEU A 26 -20.05 -35.99 -51.80
CA LEU A 26 -21.29 -35.65 -51.08
C LEU A 26 -21.17 -35.45 -49.56
N GLY A 27 -21.15 -34.19 -49.21
CA GLY A 27 -22.12 -33.65 -48.26
C GLY A 27 -21.90 -33.88 -46.80
N ALA A 28 -21.31 -32.89 -46.14
CA ALA A 28 -21.86 -32.38 -44.86
C ALA A 28 -21.20 -31.04 -44.56
N LEU A 29 -21.89 -29.97 -44.91
CA LEU A 29 -21.64 -28.64 -44.35
C LEU A 29 -21.99 -28.70 -42.84
N LEU A 30 -21.06 -29.08 -42.02
CA LEU A 30 -21.16 -28.81 -40.59
C LEU A 30 -20.69 -27.37 -40.37
N PHE A 31 -21.66 -26.47 -40.33
CA PHE A 31 -21.51 -25.14 -39.77
C PHE A 31 -21.08 -25.29 -38.30
N SER A 32 -19.78 -25.34 -38.06
CA SER A 32 -19.22 -25.10 -36.75
C SER A 32 -19.45 -23.63 -36.42
N ALA A 33 -20.58 -23.35 -35.77
CA ALA A 33 -20.78 -22.08 -35.09
C ALA A 33 -19.69 -21.99 -34.01
N ASN A 34 -18.53 -21.45 -34.38
CA ASN A 34 -17.58 -20.91 -33.38
C ASN A 34 -18.33 -19.81 -32.64
N GLY A 35 -18.90 -20.20 -31.49
CA GLY A 35 -19.39 -19.24 -30.53
C GLY A 35 -18.21 -18.32 -30.17
N CYS A 36 -18.26 -17.07 -30.61
CA CYS A 36 -17.48 -16.00 -30.05
C CYS A 36 -17.82 -15.91 -28.55
N GLY A 37 -17.11 -16.67 -27.74
CA GLY A 37 -16.97 -16.37 -26.32
C GLY A 37 -16.26 -15.05 -26.26
N GLY A 38 -16.99 -13.94 -26.16
CA GLY A 38 -16.42 -12.64 -25.91
C GLY A 38 -15.72 -12.72 -24.57
N ASP A 39 -14.40 -12.74 -24.61
CA ASP A 39 -13.57 -12.57 -23.40
C ASP A 39 -14.03 -11.27 -22.73
N LYS A 40 -14.65 -11.40 -21.57
CA LYS A 40 -14.99 -10.23 -20.76
C LYS A 40 -13.67 -9.49 -20.51
N PRO A 41 -13.63 -8.17 -20.75
CA PRO A 41 -12.43 -7.40 -20.44
C PRO A 41 -12.02 -7.68 -18.99
N PRO A 42 -10.73 -7.80 -18.70
CA PRO A 42 -10.26 -8.00 -17.33
C PRO A 42 -10.84 -6.92 -16.44
N PRO A 43 -11.19 -7.25 -15.19
CA PRO A 43 -11.70 -6.26 -14.25
C PRO A 43 -10.67 -5.11 -14.10
N PRO A 44 -11.13 -3.87 -13.91
CA PRO A 44 -10.23 -2.75 -13.70
C PRO A 44 -9.34 -3.03 -12.47
N PRO A 45 -8.09 -2.53 -12.48
CA PRO A 45 -7.20 -2.70 -11.33
C PRO A 45 -7.84 -2.08 -10.07
N PRO A 46 -7.58 -2.65 -8.89
CA PRO A 46 -8.11 -2.11 -7.64
C PRO A 46 -7.62 -0.66 -7.44
N PRO A 47 -8.40 0.18 -6.76
CA PRO A 47 -7.98 1.55 -6.47
C PRO A 47 -6.73 1.54 -5.56
N PRO A 48 -5.88 2.57 -5.63
CA PRO A 48 -4.71 2.66 -4.76
C PRO A 48 -5.11 2.85 -3.30
N THR A 49 -4.26 2.36 -2.39
CA THR A 49 -4.37 2.61 -0.95
C THR A 49 -3.94 4.05 -0.67
N ARG A 50 -4.78 4.84 0.00
CA ARG A 50 -4.51 6.26 0.30
C ARG A 50 -4.85 6.62 1.73
N VAL A 51 -4.09 7.57 2.27
CA VAL A 51 -4.45 8.29 3.50
C VAL A 51 -4.58 9.78 3.18
N GLU A 52 -5.72 10.35 3.55
CA GLU A 52 -5.99 11.78 3.54
C GLU A 52 -6.21 12.21 4.98
N ALA A 53 -5.19 12.83 5.56
CA ALA A 53 -5.25 13.30 6.94
C ALA A 53 -5.13 14.82 7.00
N LYS A 54 -5.84 15.41 7.95
CA LYS A 54 -5.65 16.79 8.38
C LYS A 54 -5.00 16.76 9.75
N ILE A 55 -3.75 17.23 9.85
CA ILE A 55 -3.05 17.34 11.12
C ILE A 55 -3.33 18.72 11.72
N VAL A 56 -3.90 18.75 12.91
CA VAL A 56 -4.31 19.98 13.61
C VAL A 56 -3.55 20.07 14.93
N ALA A 57 -2.67 21.05 15.06
CA ALA A 57 -1.95 21.35 16.29
C ALA A 57 -2.77 22.33 17.16
N ALA A 58 -2.95 21.99 18.41
CA ALA A 58 -3.63 22.86 19.37
C ALA A 58 -2.80 24.16 19.62
N LYS A 59 -3.45 25.22 20.07
CA LYS A 59 -2.78 26.48 20.38
C LYS A 59 -1.82 26.34 21.60
N ASP A 60 -2.14 25.42 22.50
CA ASP A 60 -1.34 25.07 23.69
C ASP A 60 -0.50 23.81 23.48
N LEU A 61 -0.13 23.51 22.22
CA LEU A 61 0.67 22.36 21.83
C LEU A 61 1.98 22.27 22.62
N ASN A 62 2.31 21.05 23.11
CA ASN A 62 3.63 20.69 23.65
C ASN A 62 4.23 21.74 24.62
N PRO A 63 3.49 22.14 25.69
CA PRO A 63 3.95 23.20 26.59
C PRO A 63 5.20 22.80 27.36
N ASP A 64 6.08 23.79 27.60
CA ASP A 64 7.21 23.64 28.51
C ASP A 64 6.75 23.60 29.98
N MET A 65 7.69 23.44 30.93
CA MET A 65 7.40 23.40 32.37
C MET A 65 6.75 24.70 32.91
N ARG A 66 6.80 25.80 32.15
CA ARG A 66 6.17 27.07 32.47
C ARG A 66 4.82 27.23 31.80
N GLY A 67 4.37 26.21 31.05
CA GLY A 67 3.12 26.24 30.31
C GLY A 67 3.20 27.00 28.98
N ILE A 68 4.38 27.32 28.48
CA ILE A 68 4.56 28.05 27.23
C ILE A 68 4.48 27.03 26.08
N PRO A 69 3.55 27.21 25.11
CA PRO A 69 3.44 26.33 23.95
C PRO A 69 4.71 26.30 23.10
N ALA A 70 5.09 25.14 22.60
CA ALA A 70 6.31 24.94 21.81
C ALA A 70 6.02 24.10 20.55
N PRO A 71 6.89 24.20 19.53
CA PRO A 71 6.82 23.32 18.38
C PRO A 71 6.93 21.85 18.77
N LEU A 72 6.24 20.98 18.04
CA LEU A 72 6.24 19.54 18.23
C LEU A 72 6.84 18.83 17.02
N PHE A 73 7.79 17.95 17.28
CA PHE A 73 8.35 17.06 16.27
C PHE A 73 7.49 15.80 16.18
N LEU A 74 6.97 15.53 14.98
CA LEU A 74 6.12 14.39 14.68
C LEU A 74 6.78 13.49 13.64
N ARG A 75 6.98 12.22 13.97
CA ARG A 75 7.33 11.18 13.01
C ARG A 75 6.11 10.43 12.55
N VAL A 76 6.06 10.15 11.25
CA VAL A 76 5.02 9.38 10.59
C VAL A 76 5.66 8.17 9.94
N TYR A 77 5.23 6.99 10.33
CA TYR A 77 5.71 5.70 9.85
C TYR A 77 4.64 5.01 9.00
N THR A 78 5.02 4.45 7.86
CA THR A 78 4.21 3.47 7.14
C THR A 78 4.74 2.08 7.46
N LEU A 79 3.84 1.19 7.93
CA LEU A 79 4.20 -0.09 8.53
C LEU A 79 3.45 -1.26 7.88
N ARG A 80 4.12 -2.41 7.77
CA ARG A 80 3.50 -3.69 7.40
C ARG A 80 2.73 -4.32 8.55
N ALA A 81 3.30 -4.25 9.75
CA ALA A 81 2.71 -4.79 10.98
C ALA A 81 2.85 -3.80 12.13
N GLU A 82 2.01 -3.96 13.14
CA GLU A 82 1.94 -3.06 14.29
C GLU A 82 2.77 -3.52 15.49
N THR A 83 3.08 -4.81 15.57
CA THR A 83 3.57 -5.45 16.80
C THR A 83 4.85 -4.81 17.34
N ALA A 84 5.87 -4.65 16.50
CA ALA A 84 7.13 -4.04 16.92
C ALA A 84 6.93 -2.56 17.32
N PHE A 85 6.13 -1.82 16.55
CA PHE A 85 5.82 -0.42 16.84
C PHE A 85 5.02 -0.27 18.14
N ALA A 86 4.04 -1.14 18.39
CA ALA A 86 3.19 -1.08 19.56
C ALA A 86 3.92 -1.45 20.87
N SER A 87 4.92 -2.34 20.80
CA SER A 87 5.67 -2.82 21.97
C SER A 87 6.89 -1.96 22.31
N ALA A 88 7.43 -1.19 21.37
CA ALA A 88 8.61 -0.35 21.60
C ALA A 88 8.32 0.82 22.54
N ASP A 89 9.30 1.24 23.33
CA ASP A 89 9.22 2.50 24.06
C ASP A 89 9.59 3.71 23.18
N PHE A 90 9.43 4.92 23.75
CA PHE A 90 9.68 6.16 23.03
C PHE A 90 11.13 6.27 22.55
N PHE A 91 12.10 6.00 23.42
CA PHE A 91 13.52 6.15 23.10
C PHE A 91 13.98 5.13 22.07
N GLN A 92 13.47 3.91 22.14
CA GLN A 92 13.71 2.89 21.12
C GLN A 92 13.26 3.37 19.73
N LEU A 93 12.04 3.92 19.61
CA LEU A 93 11.54 4.45 18.34
C LEU A 93 12.20 5.77 17.95
N HIS A 94 12.63 6.59 18.91
CA HIS A 94 13.25 7.87 18.63
C HIS A 94 14.68 7.73 18.14
N GLU A 95 15.46 6.84 18.74
CA GLU A 95 16.90 6.69 18.49
C GLU A 95 17.23 5.58 17.51
N ASN A 96 16.48 4.46 17.54
CA ASN A 96 16.83 3.23 16.83
C ASN A 96 15.66 2.61 16.06
N ASP A 97 14.74 3.41 15.57
CA ASP A 97 13.51 2.95 14.92
C ASP A 97 13.74 1.91 13.81
N THR A 98 14.76 2.10 12.98
CA THR A 98 15.08 1.18 11.89
C THR A 98 15.48 -0.21 12.41
N ALA A 99 16.22 -0.28 13.50
CA ALA A 99 16.62 -1.55 14.11
C ALA A 99 15.43 -2.24 14.82
N ILE A 100 14.60 -1.44 15.50
CA ILE A 100 13.44 -1.92 16.26
C ILE A 100 12.33 -2.40 15.33
N LEU A 101 12.01 -1.62 14.30
CA LEU A 101 10.92 -1.93 13.37
C LEU A 101 11.36 -2.91 12.27
N GLY A 102 12.64 -2.96 11.94
CA GLY A 102 13.20 -3.90 10.98
C GLY A 102 12.43 -3.94 9.66
N GLY A 103 12.01 -5.14 9.26
CA GLY A 103 11.24 -5.38 8.02
C GLY A 103 9.81 -4.83 8.04
N ASP A 104 9.26 -4.45 9.19
CA ASP A 104 7.93 -3.86 9.27
C ASP A 104 7.92 -2.38 8.86
N LEU A 105 9.07 -1.70 8.91
CA LEU A 105 9.21 -0.32 8.45
C LEU A 105 9.30 -0.25 6.93
N ILE A 106 8.32 0.40 6.31
CA ILE A 106 8.35 0.69 4.86
C ILE A 106 8.95 2.08 4.62
N LYS A 107 8.41 3.09 5.32
CA LYS A 107 8.87 4.46 5.16
C LYS A 107 8.70 5.26 6.44
N ARG A 108 9.60 6.24 6.63
CA ARG A 108 9.54 7.24 7.69
C ARG A 108 9.52 8.63 7.09
N SER A 109 8.77 9.52 7.68
CA SER A 109 8.80 10.95 7.38
C SER A 109 8.65 11.75 8.67
N GLU A 110 9.12 13.00 8.64
CA GLU A 110 9.21 13.87 9.81
C GLU A 110 8.57 15.22 9.49
N LEU A 111 7.86 15.75 10.46
CA LEU A 111 7.16 17.01 10.38
C LEU A 111 7.44 17.79 11.68
N VAL A 112 7.49 19.11 11.58
CA VAL A 112 7.51 20.01 12.74
C VAL A 112 6.26 20.85 12.65
N LEU A 113 5.42 20.79 13.70
CA LEU A 113 4.20 21.58 13.78
C LEU A 113 4.34 22.66 14.87
N ARG A 114 3.89 23.87 14.55
CA ARG A 114 3.83 24.97 15.50
C ARG A 114 2.46 25.00 16.20
N PRO A 115 2.37 25.56 17.41
CA PRO A 115 1.10 25.78 18.08
C PRO A 115 0.07 26.50 17.17
N GLY A 116 -1.13 25.91 17.05
CA GLY A 116 -2.22 26.41 16.20
C GLY A 116 -2.08 26.14 14.71
N GLU A 117 -1.03 25.44 14.29
CA GLU A 117 -0.80 25.12 12.88
C GLU A 117 -1.72 23.99 12.41
N THR A 118 -2.08 24.02 11.13
CA THR A 118 -2.79 22.93 10.46
C THR A 118 -2.06 22.57 9.19
N GLN A 119 -1.74 21.27 9.02
CA GLN A 119 -1.08 20.75 7.83
C GLN A 119 -1.88 19.61 7.20
N PRO A 120 -2.08 19.58 5.88
CA PRO A 120 -2.61 18.43 5.19
C PRO A 120 -1.53 17.35 5.05
N LEU A 121 -1.92 16.09 5.20
CA LEU A 121 -1.11 14.92 4.89
C LEU A 121 -1.91 14.05 3.93
N SER A 122 -1.58 14.10 2.64
CA SER A 122 -2.21 13.25 1.62
C SER A 122 -1.12 12.41 0.96
N ARG A 123 -1.29 11.09 1.00
CA ARG A 123 -0.33 10.14 0.45
C ARG A 123 -1.02 8.93 -0.18
N GLU A 124 -0.51 8.54 -1.32
CA GLU A 124 -0.67 7.19 -1.83
C GLU A 124 0.37 6.31 -1.13
N LEU A 125 -0.05 5.14 -0.70
CA LEU A 125 0.75 4.22 0.08
C LEU A 125 1.05 2.98 -0.75
N GLU A 126 2.20 2.39 -0.47
CA GLU A 126 2.63 1.12 -1.05
C GLU A 126 1.63 0.01 -0.66
N ASP A 127 1.43 -0.96 -1.53
CA ASP A 127 0.43 -2.04 -1.37
C ASP A 127 0.63 -2.87 -0.09
N GLU A 128 1.83 -2.88 0.44
CA GLU A 128 2.21 -3.61 1.64
C GLU A 128 1.86 -2.89 2.94
N VAL A 129 1.53 -1.60 2.88
CA VAL A 129 1.19 -0.81 4.08
C VAL A 129 -0.13 -1.28 4.67
N ARG A 130 -0.12 -1.50 5.99
CA ARG A 130 -1.30 -1.86 6.78
C ARG A 130 -1.58 -0.89 7.91
N PHE A 131 -0.56 -0.15 8.34
CA PHE A 131 -0.68 0.79 9.46
C PHE A 131 0.08 2.08 9.20
N LEU A 132 -0.46 3.16 9.72
CA LEU A 132 0.24 4.44 9.86
C LEU A 132 0.55 4.65 11.35
N GLY A 133 1.82 4.66 11.71
CA GLY A 133 2.29 4.94 13.06
C GLY A 133 2.64 6.42 13.23
N LEU A 134 2.29 7.00 14.35
CA LEU A 134 2.61 8.38 14.72
C LEU A 134 3.40 8.38 16.03
N VAL A 135 4.50 9.12 16.07
CA VAL A 135 5.31 9.35 17.28
C VAL A 135 5.56 10.83 17.41
N ALA A 136 5.11 11.42 18.50
CA ALA A 136 5.29 12.84 18.81
C ALA A 136 6.27 13.02 19.97
N ALA A 137 7.29 13.83 19.77
CA ALA A 137 8.33 14.11 20.75
C ALA A 137 7.91 15.25 21.70
N TYR A 138 6.99 14.94 22.61
CA TYR A 138 6.57 15.87 23.65
C TYR A 138 7.68 16.14 24.67
N GLN A 139 7.74 17.36 25.20
CA GLN A 139 8.68 17.73 26.26
C GLN A 139 8.45 16.94 27.55
N GLU A 140 7.19 16.70 27.91
CA GLU A 140 6.80 15.88 29.05
C GLU A 140 6.40 14.46 28.60
N ILE A 141 7.35 13.71 28.03
CA ILE A 141 7.09 12.40 27.40
C ILE A 141 6.43 11.39 28.36
N ASP A 142 6.83 11.42 29.63
CA ASP A 142 6.32 10.48 30.66
C ASP A 142 4.82 10.70 30.98
N ARG A 143 4.29 11.87 30.62
CA ARG A 143 2.90 12.26 30.85
C ARG A 143 2.09 12.35 29.57
N ALA A 144 2.71 12.07 28.44
CA ALA A 144 2.10 12.24 27.13
C ALA A 144 1.61 10.92 26.53
N THR A 145 0.49 11.00 25.84
CA THR A 145 0.10 9.99 24.86
C THR A 145 0.84 10.29 23.56
N TRP A 146 2.12 9.92 23.54
CA TRP A 146 3.08 10.29 22.51
C TRP A 146 2.99 9.44 21.23
N ARG A 147 2.22 8.37 21.26
CA ARG A 147 2.09 7.40 20.17
C ARG A 147 0.64 7.20 19.76
N ALA A 148 0.39 7.10 18.45
CA ALA A 148 -0.90 6.67 17.91
C ALA A 148 -0.68 5.74 16.72
N LEU A 149 -1.65 4.87 16.46
CA LEU A 149 -1.64 3.91 15.37
C LEU A 149 -2.98 3.96 14.63
N LEU A 150 -2.91 4.05 13.31
CA LEU A 150 -4.06 4.05 12.41
C LEU A 150 -4.00 2.84 11.50
N PRO A 151 -4.96 1.90 11.55
CA PRO A 151 -5.11 0.86 10.55
C PRO A 151 -5.44 1.46 9.17
N VAL A 152 -4.77 0.97 8.13
CA VAL A 152 -4.99 1.42 6.75
C VAL A 152 -5.47 0.23 5.92
N PRO A 153 -6.78 0.14 5.63
CA PRO A 153 -7.31 -0.91 4.76
C PRO A 153 -6.77 -0.78 3.34
N PRO A 154 -6.33 -1.88 2.70
CA PRO A 154 -5.83 -1.86 1.34
C PRO A 154 -6.93 -1.45 0.35
N ASN A 155 -6.52 -0.84 -0.77
CA ASN A 155 -7.39 -0.44 -1.87
C ASN A 155 -8.53 0.53 -1.46
N LYS A 156 -8.28 1.34 -0.44
CA LYS A 156 -9.23 2.34 0.07
C LYS A 156 -8.54 3.65 0.41
N THR A 157 -9.33 4.72 0.42
CA THR A 157 -8.90 6.01 0.98
C THR A 157 -9.36 6.11 2.43
N THR A 158 -8.41 6.19 3.35
CA THR A 158 -8.67 6.42 4.78
C THR A 158 -8.62 7.93 5.05
N LYS A 159 -9.73 8.51 5.51
CA LYS A 159 -9.85 9.94 5.81
C LYS A 159 -9.92 10.16 7.31
N VAL A 160 -8.97 10.92 7.86
CA VAL A 160 -8.89 11.18 9.30
C VAL A 160 -8.47 12.61 9.61
N THR A 161 -8.81 13.06 10.82
CA THR A 161 -8.20 14.21 11.46
C THR A 161 -7.27 13.72 12.56
N ILE A 162 -6.01 14.16 12.53
CA ILE A 162 -5.01 13.88 13.57
C ILE A 162 -4.91 15.14 14.39
N GLN A 163 -5.38 15.07 15.64
CA GLN A 163 -5.30 16.17 16.58
C GLN A 163 -4.07 16.00 17.47
N LEU A 164 -3.26 17.04 17.56
CA LEU A 164 -2.10 17.11 18.44
C LEU A 164 -2.42 18.12 19.54
N GLY A 165 -2.73 17.58 20.71
CA GLY A 165 -3.02 18.35 21.91
C GLY A 165 -1.78 18.75 22.69
N PRO A 166 -1.96 19.29 23.92
CA PRO A 166 -0.84 19.66 24.77
C PRO A 166 0.11 18.50 25.09
N ARG A 167 -0.44 17.29 25.26
CA ARG A 167 0.30 16.06 25.62
C ARG A 167 -0.31 14.80 25.02
N ASP A 168 -1.10 14.91 23.93
CA ASP A 168 -1.80 13.76 23.37
C ASP A 168 -1.90 13.82 21.84
N ILE A 169 -2.01 12.65 21.26
CA ILE A 169 -2.35 12.45 19.85
C ILE A 169 -3.70 11.74 19.79
N VAL A 170 -4.67 12.34 19.11
CA VAL A 170 -5.98 11.74 18.87
C VAL A 170 -6.21 11.61 17.37
N ILE A 171 -6.65 10.43 16.92
CA ILE A 171 -7.01 10.19 15.52
C ILE A 171 -8.53 10.04 15.46
N GLU A 172 -9.18 10.92 14.71
CA GLU A 172 -10.62 10.92 14.51
C GLU A 172 -10.95 10.61 13.04
N PRO A 173 -11.84 9.64 12.77
CA PRO A 173 -12.31 9.42 11.42
C PRO A 173 -13.11 10.62 10.94
N VAL A 174 -12.87 11.04 9.69
CA VAL A 174 -13.75 12.02 9.03
C VAL A 174 -15.01 11.30 8.58
N PRO A 175 -16.21 11.68 9.07
CA PRO A 175 -17.45 11.03 8.68
C PRO A 175 -17.63 11.13 7.16
N GLU A 176 -17.88 10.00 6.50
CA GLU A 176 -18.26 10.02 5.09
C GLU A 176 -19.57 10.80 4.93
N PRO A 177 -19.70 11.67 3.92
CA PRO A 177 -20.97 12.29 3.61
C PRO A 177 -21.99 11.18 3.37
N LYS A 178 -23.07 11.14 4.14
CA LYS A 178 -24.19 10.22 3.89
C LYS A 178 -24.63 10.42 2.46
N GLU A 179 -24.41 9.43 1.60
CA GLU A 179 -24.94 9.43 0.23
C GLU A 179 -26.45 9.70 0.32
N LYS A 180 -26.88 10.82 -0.28
CA LYS A 180 -28.31 11.06 -0.44
C LYS A 180 -28.85 9.90 -1.29
N PRO A 181 -29.90 9.22 -0.82
CA PRO A 181 -30.52 8.16 -1.61
C PRO A 181 -30.86 8.71 -2.99
N ALA A 182 -30.37 8.07 -4.03
CA ALA A 182 -30.68 8.41 -5.40
C ALA A 182 -32.20 8.44 -5.56
N LYS A 183 -32.77 9.61 -5.87
CA LYS A 183 -34.19 9.72 -6.24
C LYS A 183 -34.40 8.80 -7.43
N LYS A 184 -35.11 7.69 -7.20
CA LYS A 184 -35.73 6.94 -8.29
C LYS A 184 -36.76 7.86 -8.93
N GLY A 185 -36.47 8.34 -10.12
CA GLY A 185 -37.42 8.95 -11.04
C GLY A 185 -38.20 7.88 -11.78
#